data_c7f696266bf2b81c240c149256526174
#
_entry.id   c7f696266bf2b81c240c149256526174
#
_cell.length_a   1.000
_cell.length_b   1.000
_cell.length_c   1.000
_cell.angle_alpha   90.00
_cell.angle_beta   90.00
_cell.angle_gamma   90.00
#
_symmetry.space_group_name_H-M   'P 1'
#
loop_
_entity.id
_entity.type
_entity.pdbx_description
1 polymer ?
#
loop_
_entity_poly.entity_id
_entity_poly.type
_entity_poly.pdbx_seq_one_letter_code
_entity_poly.pdbx_strand_id
1 'polypeptide(L)'
;MKRYQDDFKAGIVKMHREEKRSIRSLSEEYGVSPAAIHNWVKGAKSVELEDGTEVTSKEFKQLQKENQRLKEELEILKVCGGVTGKALGRINCLVFIEDQLLRHRLSIILSALKLPRDTYYHWKRYQPSQHERVDNQLKEKIKLIWENNYRAYGYPRITMVLRKSGICVGSKRILRLMREMEIHSLMNRRFKKPGTHVDHSQRPNLIKHRPNARIWRADITYLELRPGTWVYLSSIYEPKVHQVLAFKIGRQMEATLVVETINQALEYHQKPQYFHSDMGSQYTGNEVETLLERHQISHSYSKQGYPYDNGPIEAFHSLLKREFAFQTTFSNFEDLVIRTSNYISWFNSDRIRTSV
;
A
#
# COMPACT_ATOMS: atom_id res chain seq x y z
N MET A 1 46.87 24.66 39.46
CA MET A 1 46.61 26.10 39.13
C MET A 1 45.68 26.70 40.11
N LYS A 2 46.06 27.84 40.79
CA LYS A 2 45.15 28.57 41.64
C LYS A 2 43.96 29.10 40.82
N ARG A 3 42.71 28.73 41.17
CA ARG A 3 41.50 29.29 40.55
C ARG A 3 41.16 30.61 41.27
N TYR A 4 41.20 31.69 40.52
CA TYR A 4 40.77 33.02 41.00
C TYR A 4 39.30 33.23 40.59
N GLN A 5 38.52 33.89 41.49
CA GLN A 5 37.14 34.24 41.20
C GLN A 5 37.05 35.30 40.10
N ASP A 6 35.95 35.30 39.36
CA ASP A 6 35.82 36.16 38.18
C ASP A 6 35.72 37.64 38.57
N ASP A 7 35.13 37.98 39.71
CA ASP A 7 35.07 39.33 40.26
C ASP A 7 36.47 39.87 40.62
N PHE A 8 37.36 39.03 41.14
CA PHE A 8 38.75 39.39 41.45
C PHE A 8 39.52 39.68 40.15
N LYS A 9 39.34 38.88 39.13
CA LYS A 9 39.96 39.10 37.79
C LYS A 9 39.49 40.40 37.18
N ALA A 10 38.14 40.68 37.25
CA ALA A 10 37.55 41.90 36.78
C ALA A 10 38.09 43.14 37.51
N GLY A 11 38.27 43.05 38.82
CA GLY A 11 38.89 44.12 39.65
C GLY A 11 40.30 44.47 39.24
N ILE A 12 41.17 43.45 38.98
CA ILE A 12 42.55 43.66 38.50
C ILE A 12 42.57 44.26 37.10
N VAL A 13 41.68 43.81 36.19
CA VAL A 13 41.58 44.37 34.86
C VAL A 13 41.12 45.81 34.88
N LYS A 14 40.20 46.16 35.75
CA LYS A 14 39.71 47.52 35.97
C LYS A 14 40.81 48.45 36.46
N MET A 15 41.59 48.05 37.47
CA MET A 15 42.73 48.81 37.99
C MET A 15 43.79 49.04 36.94
N HIS A 16 44.05 48.05 36.05
CA HIS A 16 45.00 48.23 34.94
C HIS A 16 44.49 49.21 33.89
N ARG A 17 43.17 49.18 33.56
CA ARG A 17 42.61 49.99 32.46
C ARG A 17 42.25 51.40 32.88
N GLU A 18 41.57 51.55 34.00
CA GLU A 18 41.06 52.84 34.49
C GLU A 18 42.09 53.58 35.28
N GLU A 19 42.82 52.89 36.16
CA GLU A 19 43.83 53.54 37.07
C GLU A 19 45.24 53.50 36.42
N LYS A 20 45.40 52.97 35.20
CA LYS A 20 46.65 52.87 34.41
C LYS A 20 47.82 52.19 35.17
N ARG A 21 47.51 51.31 36.13
CA ARG A 21 48.53 50.61 36.95
C ARG A 21 49.28 49.57 36.12
N SER A 22 50.58 49.40 36.29
CA SER A 22 51.39 48.46 35.55
C SER A 22 51.07 47.01 35.94
N ILE A 23 51.16 46.07 34.99
CA ILE A 23 51.00 44.62 35.24
C ILE A 23 51.97 44.13 36.32
N ARG A 24 53.17 44.75 36.41
CA ARG A 24 54.20 44.37 37.33
C ARG A 24 53.80 44.79 38.74
N SER A 25 53.31 46.02 38.96
CA SER A 25 52.81 46.50 40.23
C SER A 25 51.62 45.68 40.75
N LEU A 26 50.65 45.33 39.89
CA LEU A 26 49.53 44.50 40.26
C LEU A 26 49.94 43.06 40.60
N SER A 27 50.98 42.55 39.94
CA SER A 27 51.51 41.22 40.19
C SER A 27 52.17 41.14 41.57
N GLU A 28 52.95 42.16 41.92
CA GLU A 28 53.64 42.26 43.26
C GLU A 28 52.64 42.44 44.38
N GLU A 29 51.59 43.24 44.18
CA GLU A 29 50.58 43.57 45.24
C GLU A 29 49.60 42.41 45.52
N TYR A 30 49.12 41.78 44.45
CA TYR A 30 48.07 40.74 44.55
C TYR A 30 48.62 39.32 44.49
N GLY A 31 49.92 39.11 44.32
CA GLY A 31 50.58 37.80 44.30
C GLY A 31 50.13 36.92 43.07
N VAL A 32 49.76 37.56 41.98
CA VAL A 32 49.29 36.93 40.76
C VAL A 32 50.39 37.01 39.69
N SER A 33 50.66 35.94 38.98
CA SER A 33 51.72 35.96 37.96
C SER A 33 51.44 36.99 36.86
N PRO A 34 52.44 37.72 36.35
CA PRO A 34 52.28 38.73 35.29
C PRO A 34 51.62 38.15 34.04
N ALA A 35 51.90 36.89 33.71
CA ALA A 35 51.30 36.19 32.57
C ALA A 35 49.80 35.97 32.76
N ALA A 36 49.32 35.72 34.00
CA ALA A 36 47.87 35.57 34.29
C ALA A 36 47.18 36.90 34.12
N ILE A 37 47.71 37.99 34.67
CA ILE A 37 47.15 39.36 34.55
C ILE A 37 47.12 39.78 33.08
N HIS A 38 48.18 39.56 32.33
CA HIS A 38 48.25 39.85 30.89
C HIS A 38 47.15 39.08 30.10
N ASN A 39 46.93 37.82 30.45
CA ASN A 39 45.87 37.01 29.82
C ASN A 39 44.47 37.54 30.18
N TRP A 40 44.25 38.00 31.41
CA TRP A 40 42.95 38.59 31.82
C TRP A 40 42.73 39.92 31.12
N VAL A 41 43.71 40.82 31.04
CA VAL A 41 43.61 42.09 30.31
C VAL A 41 43.39 41.89 28.84
N LYS A 42 44.07 40.89 28.23
CA LYS A 42 43.86 40.55 26.83
C LYS A 42 42.48 39.95 26.55
N GLY A 43 41.98 39.14 27.46
CA GLY A 43 40.64 38.55 27.37
C GLY A 43 39.51 39.55 27.59
N ALA A 44 39.77 40.65 28.33
CA ALA A 44 38.82 41.71 28.62
C ALA A 44 38.83 42.86 27.61
N LYS A 45 39.68 42.81 26.54
CA LYS A 45 39.58 43.81 25.44
C LYS A 45 38.19 43.72 24.82
N SER A 46 37.38 44.77 25.04
CA SER A 46 36.09 44.93 24.36
C SER A 46 36.28 45.42 22.93
N VAL A 47 35.42 44.97 22.07
CA VAL A 47 35.22 45.49 20.70
C VAL A 47 33.84 46.10 20.69
N GLU A 48 33.76 47.37 20.33
CA GLU A 48 32.50 48.07 20.14
C GLU A 48 31.88 47.65 18.82
N LEU A 49 30.64 47.14 18.87
CA LEU A 49 29.87 46.77 17.69
C LEU A 49 29.17 47.99 17.10
N GLU A 50 28.72 47.93 15.84
CA GLU A 50 28.05 49.03 15.13
C GLU A 50 26.78 49.53 15.83
N ASP A 51 26.18 48.74 16.72
CA ASP A 51 25.02 49.05 17.57
C ASP A 51 25.37 49.68 18.92
N GLY A 52 26.67 49.96 19.18
CA GLY A 52 27.15 50.55 20.44
C GLY A 52 27.30 49.56 21.61
N THR A 53 27.12 48.28 21.38
CA THR A 53 27.30 47.25 22.40
C THR A 53 28.77 46.86 22.53
N GLU A 54 29.32 46.92 23.72
CA GLU A 54 30.67 46.44 24.01
C GLU A 54 30.69 44.94 24.24
N VAL A 55 31.38 44.17 23.39
CA VAL A 55 31.55 42.73 23.51
C VAL A 55 33.02 42.41 23.75
N THR A 56 33.29 41.56 24.76
CA THR A 56 34.68 41.12 25.01
C THR A 56 35.16 40.18 23.88
N SER A 57 36.47 40.18 23.64
CA SER A 57 37.11 39.31 22.65
C SER A 57 36.76 37.80 22.84
N LYS A 58 36.45 37.40 24.07
CA LYS A 58 36.01 36.04 24.41
C LYS A 58 34.56 35.79 23.96
N GLU A 59 33.67 36.73 24.26
CA GLU A 59 32.26 36.67 23.84
C GLU A 59 32.11 36.73 22.33
N PHE A 60 32.87 37.61 21.67
CA PHE A 60 32.88 37.68 20.22
C PHE A 60 33.26 36.35 19.58
N LYS A 61 34.29 35.67 20.08
CA LYS A 61 34.66 34.33 19.60
C LYS A 61 33.61 33.26 19.89
N GLN A 62 32.87 33.39 20.99
CA GLN A 62 31.76 32.50 21.32
C GLN A 62 30.59 32.73 20.36
N LEU A 63 30.21 33.97 20.15
CA LEU A 63 29.18 34.35 19.18
C LEU A 63 29.50 33.92 17.77
N GLN A 64 30.76 34.05 17.32
CA GLN A 64 31.22 33.57 16.03
C GLN A 64 31.02 32.03 15.90
N LYS A 65 31.42 31.28 16.94
CA LYS A 65 31.24 29.81 16.95
C LYS A 65 29.79 29.42 16.93
N GLU A 66 28.96 30.13 17.69
CA GLU A 66 27.53 29.86 17.75
C GLU A 66 26.85 30.22 16.41
N ASN A 67 27.22 31.33 15.81
CA ASN A 67 26.71 31.71 14.49
C ASN A 67 27.10 30.70 13.42
N GLN A 68 28.34 30.21 13.44
CA GLN A 68 28.80 29.14 12.55
C GLN A 68 27.98 27.86 12.75
N ARG A 69 27.78 27.47 14.00
CA ARG A 69 26.96 26.29 14.34
C ARG A 69 25.51 26.43 13.87
N LEU A 70 24.89 27.59 14.09
CA LEU A 70 23.53 27.85 13.65
C LEU A 70 23.40 27.85 12.13
N LYS A 71 24.41 28.35 11.40
CA LYS A 71 24.44 28.27 9.94
C LYS A 71 24.46 26.82 9.45
N GLU A 72 25.30 25.98 10.05
CA GLU A 72 25.36 24.53 9.73
C GLU A 72 24.05 23.82 10.07
N GLU A 73 23.43 24.12 11.23
CA GLU A 73 22.11 23.57 11.59
C GLU A 73 21.03 23.99 10.59
N LEU A 74 21.03 25.25 10.13
CA LEU A 74 20.10 25.75 9.11
C LEU A 74 20.30 25.07 7.75
N GLU A 75 21.53 24.82 7.34
CA GLU A 75 21.83 24.08 6.11
C GLU A 75 21.25 22.67 6.17
N ILE A 76 21.47 21.94 7.27
CA ILE A 76 20.93 20.61 7.49
C ILE A 76 19.37 20.63 7.47
N LEU A 77 18.75 21.61 8.14
CA LEU A 77 17.29 21.75 8.17
C LEU A 77 16.68 22.07 6.81
N LYS A 78 17.37 22.83 5.98
CA LYS A 78 16.92 23.09 4.58
C LYS A 78 16.89 21.81 3.75
N VAL A 79 17.90 20.93 3.90
CA VAL A 79 17.98 19.66 3.18
C VAL A 79 16.89 18.67 3.63
N CYS A 80 16.57 18.65 4.93
CA CYS A 80 15.52 17.76 5.44
C CYS A 80 14.10 18.36 5.41
N GLY A 81 13.91 19.53 4.77
CA GLY A 81 12.59 20.20 4.70
C GLY A 81 12.02 20.64 6.05
N GLY A 82 12.86 20.89 7.05
CA GLY A 82 12.45 21.32 8.39
C GLY A 82 11.83 20.21 9.26
N VAL A 83 11.91 18.96 8.84
CA VAL A 83 11.30 17.82 9.54
C VAL A 83 12.21 17.34 10.67
N THR A 84 11.63 17.04 11.85
CA THR A 84 12.40 16.49 12.98
C THR A 84 12.77 15.02 12.74
N GLY A 85 13.87 14.56 13.36
CA GLY A 85 14.34 13.18 13.20
C GLY A 85 13.30 12.13 13.60
N LYS A 86 12.41 12.41 14.57
CA LYS A 86 11.31 11.52 14.94
C LYS A 86 10.23 11.43 13.84
N ALA A 87 9.93 12.53 13.18
CA ALA A 87 8.92 12.58 12.11
C ALA A 87 9.40 11.90 10.81
N LEU A 88 10.72 11.90 10.54
CA LEU A 88 11.32 11.15 9.43
C LEU A 88 11.21 9.62 9.59
N GLY A 89 11.03 9.16 10.82
CA GLY A 89 11.09 7.75 11.16
C GLY A 89 12.52 7.21 11.23
N ARG A 90 12.71 6.08 11.93
CA ARG A 90 14.04 5.52 12.23
C ARG A 90 14.93 5.32 11.01
N ILE A 91 14.42 4.60 9.99
CA ILE A 91 15.23 4.19 8.83
C ILE A 91 15.66 5.41 8.01
N ASN A 92 14.71 6.26 7.62
CA ASN A 92 14.98 7.45 6.82
C ASN A 92 15.89 8.43 7.56
N CYS A 93 15.71 8.57 8.88
CA CYS A 93 16.55 9.42 9.69
C CYS A 93 18.00 8.91 9.77
N LEU A 94 18.23 7.59 9.89
CA LEU A 94 19.59 7.03 9.90
C LEU A 94 20.27 7.21 8.55
N VAL A 95 19.59 6.94 7.43
CA VAL A 95 20.10 7.17 6.07
C VAL A 95 20.47 8.64 5.86
N PHE A 96 19.58 9.55 6.28
CA PHE A 96 19.84 11.00 6.22
C PHE A 96 21.08 11.40 7.05
N ILE A 97 21.20 10.90 8.30
CA ILE A 97 22.35 11.18 9.14
C ILE A 97 23.64 10.67 8.49
N GLU A 98 23.64 9.47 7.93
CA GLU A 98 24.83 8.89 7.26
C GLU A 98 25.29 9.73 6.05
N ASP A 99 24.34 10.24 5.26
CA ASP A 99 24.64 11.16 4.16
C ASP A 99 25.25 12.49 4.68
N GLN A 100 24.64 13.07 5.70
CA GLN A 100 25.09 14.35 6.27
C GLN A 100 26.43 14.25 7.03
N LEU A 101 26.81 13.06 7.51
CA LEU A 101 28.11 12.83 8.17
C LEU A 101 29.32 13.07 7.24
N LEU A 102 29.11 13.08 5.93
CA LEU A 102 30.14 13.42 4.94
C LEU A 102 30.53 14.90 5.00
N ARG A 103 29.66 15.78 5.52
CA ARG A 103 29.82 17.24 5.50
C ARG A 103 29.81 17.88 6.88
N HIS A 104 29.07 17.32 7.82
CA HIS A 104 28.81 17.89 9.13
C HIS A 104 29.14 16.94 10.27
N ARG A 105 29.43 17.51 11.45
CA ARG A 105 29.67 16.72 12.65
C ARG A 105 28.37 16.13 13.20
N LEU A 106 28.41 14.89 13.68
CA LEU A 106 27.26 14.20 14.25
C LEU A 106 26.48 15.04 15.28
N SER A 107 27.20 15.77 16.16
CA SER A 107 26.55 16.61 17.19
C SER A 107 25.66 17.70 16.61
N ILE A 108 26.07 18.31 15.50
CA ILE A 108 25.32 19.38 14.83
C ILE A 108 24.11 18.79 14.09
N ILE A 109 24.29 17.65 13.43
CA ILE A 109 23.20 16.94 12.75
C ILE A 109 22.10 16.54 13.74
N LEU A 110 22.50 15.96 14.88
CA LEU A 110 21.57 15.55 15.92
C LEU A 110 20.84 16.74 16.57
N SER A 111 21.56 17.86 16.76
CA SER A 111 20.95 19.10 17.25
C SER A 111 19.92 19.64 16.26
N ALA A 112 20.25 19.77 14.98
CA ALA A 112 19.36 20.21 13.93
C ALA A 112 18.09 19.33 13.84
N LEU A 113 18.24 18.02 13.89
CA LEU A 113 17.12 17.06 13.85
C LEU A 113 16.35 16.96 15.18
N LYS A 114 16.78 17.65 16.24
CA LYS A 114 16.25 17.53 17.63
C LYS A 114 16.20 16.07 18.08
N LEU A 115 17.23 15.29 17.75
CA LEU A 115 17.33 13.88 18.06
C LEU A 115 18.35 13.66 19.19
N PRO A 116 17.94 13.07 20.35
CA PRO A 116 18.85 12.72 21.42
C PRO A 116 19.93 11.75 20.95
N ARG A 117 21.16 11.94 21.42
CA ARG A 117 22.32 11.10 21.05
C ARG A 117 22.09 9.63 21.40
N ASP A 118 21.47 9.36 22.56
CA ASP A 118 21.15 8.00 22.99
C ASP A 118 20.15 7.32 22.04
N THR A 119 19.14 8.06 21.56
CA THR A 119 18.18 7.59 20.57
C THR A 119 18.87 7.20 19.26
N TYR A 120 19.81 8.03 18.78
CA TYR A 120 20.59 7.71 17.57
C TYR A 120 21.37 6.41 17.74
N TYR A 121 22.14 6.26 18.83
CA TYR A 121 22.91 5.04 19.04
C TYR A 121 22.02 3.81 19.30
N HIS A 122 20.89 3.98 19.97
CA HIS A 122 19.90 2.94 20.12
C HIS A 122 19.38 2.50 18.75
N TRP A 123 19.03 3.44 17.89
CA TRP A 123 18.57 3.14 16.52
C TRP A 123 19.65 2.48 15.67
N LYS A 124 20.89 2.93 15.78
CA LYS A 124 22.04 2.38 15.03
C LYS A 124 22.37 0.94 15.45
N ARG A 125 22.21 0.61 16.73
CA ARG A 125 22.44 -0.75 17.26
C ARG A 125 21.21 -1.65 17.20
N TYR A 126 20.09 -1.10 16.77
CA TYR A 126 18.85 -1.83 16.77
C TYR A 126 18.93 -3.09 15.89
N GLN A 127 18.54 -4.20 16.47
CA GLN A 127 18.29 -5.44 15.74
C GLN A 127 16.82 -5.83 15.92
N PRO A 128 16.11 -6.22 14.83
CA PRO A 128 14.74 -6.67 14.94
C PRO A 128 14.63 -7.83 15.92
N SER A 129 13.65 -7.76 16.81
CA SER A 129 13.32 -8.87 17.71
C SER A 129 12.93 -10.11 16.90
N GLN A 130 12.97 -11.30 17.54
CA GLN A 130 12.53 -12.52 16.87
C GLN A 130 11.08 -12.41 16.38
N HIS A 131 10.22 -11.75 17.14
CA HIS A 131 8.84 -11.49 16.76
C HIS A 131 8.73 -10.62 15.50
N GLU A 132 9.52 -9.54 15.42
CA GLU A 132 9.57 -8.68 14.24
C GLU A 132 10.14 -9.40 13.01
N ARG A 133 11.15 -10.25 13.18
CA ARG A 133 11.69 -11.06 12.08
C ARG A 133 10.63 -11.98 11.51
N VAL A 134 9.86 -12.65 12.38
CA VAL A 134 8.73 -13.51 11.97
C VAL A 134 7.62 -12.68 11.32
N ASP A 135 7.31 -11.49 11.86
CA ASP A 135 6.31 -10.60 11.24
C ASP A 135 6.75 -10.11 9.86
N ASN A 136 8.03 -9.79 9.68
CA ASN A 136 8.56 -9.38 8.37
C ASN A 136 8.49 -10.54 7.35
N GLN A 137 8.84 -11.75 7.75
CA GLN A 137 8.67 -12.94 6.89
C GLN A 137 7.19 -13.20 6.54
N LEU A 138 6.29 -12.97 7.49
CA LEU A 138 4.86 -13.08 7.24
C LEU A 138 4.36 -11.99 6.28
N LYS A 139 4.84 -10.76 6.40
CA LYS A 139 4.51 -9.65 5.48
C LYS A 139 4.86 -10.00 4.04
N GLU A 140 6.04 -10.55 3.78
CA GLU A 140 6.44 -10.98 2.44
C GLU A 140 5.50 -12.07 1.89
N LYS A 141 5.18 -13.07 2.70
CA LYS A 141 4.24 -14.13 2.32
C LYS A 141 2.82 -13.59 2.07
N ILE A 142 2.34 -12.69 2.93
CA ILE A 142 1.03 -12.04 2.77
C ILE A 142 0.97 -11.28 1.46
N LYS A 143 2.01 -10.50 1.14
CA LYS A 143 2.12 -9.72 -0.09
C LYS A 143 2.08 -10.63 -1.32
N LEU A 144 2.89 -11.68 -1.33
CA LEU A 144 2.93 -12.67 -2.42
C LEU A 144 1.57 -13.36 -2.63
N ILE A 145 0.92 -13.80 -1.54
CA ILE A 145 -0.41 -14.42 -1.63
C ILE A 145 -1.43 -13.42 -2.16
N TRP A 146 -1.38 -12.17 -1.72
CA TRP A 146 -2.31 -11.14 -2.17
C TRP A 146 -2.12 -10.81 -3.66
N GLU A 147 -0.89 -10.66 -4.13
CA GLU A 147 -0.56 -10.40 -5.54
C GLU A 147 -0.96 -11.57 -6.44
N ASN A 148 -0.64 -12.80 -6.07
CA ASN A 148 -0.96 -14.00 -6.84
C ASN A 148 -2.46 -14.31 -6.93
N ASN A 149 -3.28 -13.67 -6.08
CA ASN A 149 -4.73 -13.87 -6.06
C ASN A 149 -5.50 -12.60 -6.48
N TYR A 150 -5.01 -11.94 -7.54
CA TYR A 150 -5.63 -10.76 -8.14
C TYR A 150 -5.93 -9.62 -7.14
N ARG A 151 -5.16 -9.54 -6.07
CA ARG A 151 -5.36 -8.57 -4.97
C ARG A 151 -6.77 -8.62 -4.35
N ALA A 152 -7.53 -9.67 -4.65
CA ALA A 152 -8.91 -9.87 -4.22
C ALA A 152 -9.02 -10.44 -2.79
N TYR A 153 -7.94 -11.03 -2.26
CA TYR A 153 -7.97 -11.68 -0.95
C TYR A 153 -7.81 -10.68 0.20
N GLY A 154 -8.78 -10.67 1.10
CA GLY A 154 -8.66 -10.04 2.42
C GLY A 154 -8.07 -11.01 3.46
N TYR A 155 -7.88 -10.51 4.69
CA TYR A 155 -7.26 -11.27 5.78
C TYR A 155 -7.84 -12.67 6.04
N PRO A 156 -9.16 -12.95 5.90
CA PRO A 156 -9.68 -14.29 6.16
C PRO A 156 -9.12 -15.32 5.17
N ARG A 157 -9.16 -15.00 3.86
CA ARG A 157 -8.65 -15.89 2.80
C ARG A 157 -7.14 -16.06 2.88
N ILE A 158 -6.39 -14.98 3.12
CA ILE A 158 -4.94 -15.04 3.32
C ILE A 158 -4.59 -15.93 4.52
N THR A 159 -5.34 -15.82 5.63
CA THR A 159 -5.16 -16.71 6.79
C THR A 159 -5.40 -18.18 6.42
N MET A 160 -6.41 -18.46 5.59
CA MET A 160 -6.70 -19.83 5.13
C MET A 160 -5.57 -20.39 4.26
N VAL A 161 -5.02 -19.59 3.33
CA VAL A 161 -3.87 -19.98 2.51
C VAL A 161 -2.66 -20.32 3.37
N LEU A 162 -2.30 -19.43 4.30
CA LEU A 162 -1.17 -19.63 5.20
C LEU A 162 -1.32 -20.89 6.06
N ARG A 163 -2.51 -21.15 6.58
CA ARG A 163 -2.80 -22.37 7.36
C ARG A 163 -2.71 -23.62 6.51
N LYS A 164 -3.20 -23.62 5.28
CA LYS A 164 -3.04 -24.73 4.34
C LYS A 164 -1.57 -25.00 4.01
N SER A 165 -0.72 -23.98 4.03
CA SER A 165 0.74 -24.12 3.88
C SER A 165 1.47 -24.50 5.19
N GLY A 166 0.75 -24.91 6.24
CA GLY A 166 1.32 -25.33 7.53
C GLY A 166 1.72 -24.18 8.46
N ILE A 167 1.40 -22.93 8.15
CA ILE A 167 1.75 -21.78 8.97
C ILE A 167 0.60 -21.48 9.94
N CYS A 168 0.78 -21.83 11.22
CA CYS A 168 -0.19 -21.52 12.28
C CYS A 168 -0.15 -20.05 12.65
N VAL A 169 -1.13 -19.28 12.15
CA VAL A 169 -1.24 -17.85 12.41
C VAL A 169 -2.69 -17.44 12.68
N GLY A 170 -2.86 -16.50 13.61
CA GLY A 170 -4.17 -15.95 13.95
C GLY A 170 -4.63 -14.86 12.96
N SER A 171 -5.93 -14.86 12.63
CA SER A 171 -6.52 -13.89 11.68
C SER A 171 -6.33 -12.43 12.10
N LYS A 172 -6.37 -12.13 13.42
CA LYS A 172 -6.12 -10.78 13.95
C LYS A 172 -4.69 -10.30 13.66
N ARG A 173 -3.69 -11.21 13.73
CA ARG A 173 -2.29 -10.88 13.39
C ARG A 173 -2.16 -10.55 11.91
N ILE A 174 -2.76 -11.34 11.03
CA ILE A 174 -2.75 -11.08 9.59
C ILE A 174 -3.43 -9.74 9.28
N LEU A 175 -4.60 -9.45 9.88
CA LEU A 175 -5.28 -8.16 9.70
C LEU A 175 -4.39 -6.97 10.13
N ARG A 176 -3.66 -7.09 11.25
CA ARG A 176 -2.73 -6.06 11.70
C ARG A 176 -1.60 -5.86 10.69
N LEU A 177 -0.95 -6.94 10.24
CA LEU A 177 0.15 -6.87 9.28
C LEU A 177 -0.29 -6.30 7.93
N MET A 178 -1.48 -6.67 7.44
CA MET A 178 -2.05 -6.09 6.22
C MET A 178 -2.28 -4.57 6.35
N ARG A 179 -2.77 -4.11 7.53
CA ARG A 179 -2.94 -2.67 7.79
C ARG A 179 -1.60 -1.94 7.83
N GLU A 180 -0.59 -2.51 8.47
CA GLU A 180 0.77 -1.94 8.51
C GLU A 180 1.41 -1.81 7.12
N MET A 181 1.04 -2.69 6.18
CA MET A 181 1.48 -2.66 4.78
C MET A 181 0.55 -1.85 3.86
N GLU A 182 -0.54 -1.28 4.39
CA GLU A 182 -1.59 -0.60 3.63
C GLU A 182 -2.24 -1.49 2.56
N ILE A 183 -2.23 -2.82 2.77
CA ILE A 183 -2.80 -3.81 1.87
C ILE A 183 -4.24 -4.14 2.29
N HIS A 184 -5.15 -4.09 1.33
CA HIS A 184 -6.54 -4.48 1.49
C HIS A 184 -7.07 -5.17 0.23
N SER A 185 -8.22 -5.84 0.36
CA SER A 185 -8.88 -6.43 -0.81
C SER A 185 -9.38 -5.33 -1.76
N LEU A 186 -8.98 -5.40 -3.02
CA LEU A 186 -9.36 -4.41 -4.04
C LEU A 186 -10.73 -4.68 -4.68
N MET A 187 -11.56 -5.54 -4.10
CA MET A 187 -12.92 -5.79 -4.61
C MET A 187 -13.78 -4.54 -4.57
N ASN A 188 -14.18 -4.02 -5.74
CA ASN A 188 -15.08 -2.88 -5.85
C ASN A 188 -16.50 -3.20 -5.32
N ARG A 189 -17.20 -2.18 -4.81
CA ARG A 189 -18.56 -2.33 -4.28
C ARG A 189 -19.56 -2.67 -5.40
N ARG A 190 -20.64 -3.40 -5.03
CA ARG A 190 -21.73 -3.75 -5.95
C ARG A 190 -22.45 -2.51 -6.47
N PHE A 191 -22.66 -2.43 -7.79
CA PHE A 191 -23.63 -1.54 -8.41
C PHE A 191 -25.02 -2.20 -8.41
N LYS A 192 -26.06 -1.49 -7.97
CA LYS A 192 -27.47 -1.93 -8.14
C LYS A 192 -27.95 -1.42 -9.51
N LYS A 193 -28.42 -2.33 -10.37
CA LYS A 193 -29.12 -1.97 -11.60
C LYS A 193 -30.63 -1.81 -11.32
N PRO A 194 -31.31 -0.83 -11.93
CA PRO A 194 -32.77 -0.77 -11.94
C PRO A 194 -33.37 -1.86 -12.83
N GLY A 195 -34.44 -2.50 -12.40
CA GLY A 195 -35.14 -3.53 -13.19
C GLY A 195 -36.26 -2.94 -14.03
N THR A 196 -36.47 -3.50 -15.24
CA THR A 196 -37.61 -3.23 -16.12
C THR A 196 -38.46 -4.48 -16.24
N HIS A 197 -39.82 -4.32 -16.24
CA HIS A 197 -40.79 -5.41 -16.36
C HIS A 197 -41.29 -5.58 -17.80
N VAL A 198 -41.27 -6.82 -18.33
CA VAL A 198 -41.95 -7.23 -19.56
C VAL A 198 -42.60 -8.62 -19.35
N ASP A 199 -43.75 -8.90 -19.95
CA ASP A 199 -44.54 -10.13 -19.78
C ASP A 199 -44.12 -11.23 -20.77
N HIS A 200 -43.90 -12.48 -20.26
CA HIS A 200 -43.40 -13.61 -21.05
C HIS A 200 -44.06 -14.92 -20.66
N SER A 201 -45.33 -15.11 -21.05
CA SER A 201 -46.12 -16.30 -20.69
C SER A 201 -45.74 -17.62 -21.38
N GLN A 202 -44.93 -17.59 -22.44
CA GLN A 202 -44.67 -18.79 -23.28
C GLN A 202 -43.34 -19.53 -23.00
N ARG A 203 -42.46 -19.03 -22.12
CA ARG A 203 -41.15 -19.62 -21.84
C ARG A 203 -40.95 -19.88 -20.35
N PRO A 204 -41.25 -21.09 -19.86
CA PRO A 204 -41.30 -21.37 -18.44
C PRO A 204 -39.92 -21.55 -17.81
N ASN A 205 -39.81 -21.20 -16.51
CA ASN A 205 -38.70 -21.60 -15.67
C ASN A 205 -38.84 -23.06 -15.23
N LEU A 206 -38.16 -23.98 -15.91
CA LEU A 206 -38.26 -25.41 -15.65
C LEU A 206 -37.45 -25.90 -14.47
N ILE A 207 -36.53 -25.09 -13.94
CA ILE A 207 -35.57 -25.50 -12.90
C ILE A 207 -36.00 -25.17 -11.47
N LYS A 208 -37.04 -24.37 -11.28
CA LYS A 208 -37.43 -23.79 -9.99
C LYS A 208 -37.66 -24.83 -8.87
N HIS A 209 -38.08 -26.03 -9.20
CA HIS A 209 -38.36 -27.11 -8.24
C HIS A 209 -37.51 -28.37 -8.49
N ARG A 210 -36.34 -28.23 -9.10
CA ARG A 210 -35.49 -29.37 -9.48
C ARG A 210 -34.05 -29.24 -8.96
N PRO A 211 -33.83 -29.22 -7.64
CA PRO A 211 -32.49 -28.97 -7.06
C PRO A 211 -31.48 -30.07 -7.40
N ASN A 212 -31.94 -31.30 -7.73
CA ASN A 212 -31.08 -32.44 -8.02
C ASN A 212 -30.70 -32.54 -9.51
N ALA A 213 -31.34 -31.80 -10.40
CA ALA A 213 -31.03 -31.82 -11.83
C ALA A 213 -29.64 -31.24 -12.09
N ARG A 214 -28.97 -31.76 -13.15
CA ARG A 214 -27.78 -31.11 -13.69
C ARG A 214 -28.24 -29.94 -14.57
N ILE A 215 -27.87 -28.73 -14.19
CA ILE A 215 -28.30 -27.50 -14.80
C ILE A 215 -27.08 -26.71 -15.21
N TRP A 216 -26.97 -26.39 -16.49
CA TRP A 216 -26.02 -25.39 -16.99
C TRP A 216 -26.71 -24.03 -17.02
N ARG A 217 -26.08 -23.04 -16.42
CA ARG A 217 -26.55 -21.66 -16.46
C ARG A 217 -25.69 -20.86 -17.43
N ALA A 218 -26.34 -20.19 -18.36
CA ALA A 218 -25.67 -19.38 -19.38
C ALA A 218 -26.05 -17.92 -19.26
N ASP A 219 -25.12 -17.05 -19.50
CA ASP A 219 -25.32 -15.60 -19.56
C ASP A 219 -24.18 -14.94 -20.36
N ILE A 220 -24.48 -13.78 -20.95
CA ILE A 220 -23.48 -12.94 -21.63
C ILE A 220 -23.22 -11.72 -20.78
N THR A 221 -21.95 -11.42 -20.57
CA THR A 221 -21.54 -10.17 -19.95
C THR A 221 -20.59 -9.40 -20.82
N TYR A 222 -20.48 -8.10 -20.63
CA TYR A 222 -19.55 -7.25 -21.38
C TYR A 222 -18.33 -6.92 -20.54
N LEU A 223 -17.18 -6.86 -21.22
CA LEU A 223 -15.90 -6.44 -20.66
C LEU A 223 -15.41 -5.24 -21.45
N GLU A 224 -14.81 -4.28 -20.76
CA GLU A 224 -14.21 -3.11 -21.40
C GLU A 224 -12.78 -3.44 -21.81
N LEU A 225 -12.51 -3.40 -23.13
CA LEU A 225 -11.18 -3.61 -23.70
C LEU A 225 -10.32 -2.35 -23.56
N ARG A 226 -10.92 -1.20 -23.93
CA ARG A 226 -10.37 0.16 -23.80
C ARG A 226 -11.53 1.09 -23.50
N PRO A 227 -11.29 2.31 -22.99
CA PRO A 227 -12.36 3.26 -22.74
C PRO A 227 -13.31 3.39 -23.94
N GLY A 228 -14.58 3.02 -23.75
CA GLY A 228 -15.61 3.04 -24.77
C GLY A 228 -15.63 1.86 -25.76
N THR A 229 -14.69 0.89 -25.65
CA THR A 229 -14.66 -0.31 -26.51
C THR A 229 -15.04 -1.54 -25.70
N TRP A 230 -16.13 -2.18 -26.06
CA TRP A 230 -16.70 -3.33 -25.36
C TRP A 230 -16.53 -4.62 -26.14
N VAL A 231 -16.32 -5.71 -25.42
CA VAL A 231 -16.34 -7.08 -25.91
C VAL A 231 -17.28 -7.93 -25.06
N TYR A 232 -17.76 -9.03 -25.60
CA TYR A 232 -18.81 -9.85 -25.00
C TYR A 232 -18.23 -11.20 -24.59
N LEU A 233 -18.45 -11.56 -23.34
CA LEU A 233 -18.09 -12.86 -22.77
C LEU A 233 -19.36 -13.69 -22.61
N SER A 234 -19.54 -14.72 -23.45
CA SER A 234 -20.50 -15.78 -23.24
C SER A 234 -19.89 -16.84 -22.33
N SER A 235 -20.60 -17.29 -21.32
CA SER A 235 -20.12 -18.29 -20.38
C SER A 235 -21.21 -19.25 -19.95
N ILE A 236 -20.81 -20.49 -19.64
CA ILE A 236 -21.64 -21.54 -19.08
C ILE A 236 -21.10 -21.92 -17.71
N TYR A 237 -21.96 -21.87 -16.71
CA TYR A 237 -21.64 -22.14 -15.32
C TYR A 237 -22.46 -23.29 -14.76
N GLU A 238 -21.84 -24.26 -14.10
CA GLU A 238 -22.53 -25.33 -13.37
C GLU A 238 -22.51 -25.07 -11.86
N PRO A 239 -23.67 -24.76 -11.25
CA PRO A 239 -23.73 -24.42 -9.84
C PRO A 239 -23.32 -25.56 -8.89
N LYS A 240 -23.57 -26.83 -9.26
CA LYS A 240 -23.26 -28.00 -8.42
C LYS A 240 -21.77 -28.15 -8.15
N VAL A 241 -20.94 -27.91 -9.16
CA VAL A 241 -19.48 -27.99 -9.05
C VAL A 241 -18.85 -26.61 -8.87
N HIS A 242 -19.66 -25.56 -8.94
CA HIS A 242 -19.20 -24.18 -8.84
C HIS A 242 -18.12 -23.80 -9.86
N GLN A 243 -18.26 -24.25 -11.09
CA GLN A 243 -17.26 -24.05 -12.15
C GLN A 243 -17.87 -23.40 -13.41
N VAL A 244 -17.06 -22.63 -14.09
CA VAL A 244 -17.29 -22.21 -15.46
C VAL A 244 -16.84 -23.33 -16.36
N LEU A 245 -17.77 -23.96 -17.07
CA LEU A 245 -17.50 -25.12 -17.90
C LEU A 245 -16.92 -24.74 -19.27
N ALA A 246 -17.45 -23.66 -19.84
CA ALA A 246 -17.02 -23.13 -21.13
C ALA A 246 -17.22 -21.62 -21.18
N PHE A 247 -16.42 -20.95 -22.00
CA PHE A 247 -16.60 -19.54 -22.31
C PHE A 247 -16.02 -19.19 -23.67
N LYS A 248 -16.59 -18.17 -24.30
CA LYS A 248 -16.09 -17.55 -25.53
C LYS A 248 -16.14 -16.04 -25.40
N ILE A 249 -15.19 -15.37 -26.05
CA ILE A 249 -15.14 -13.90 -26.07
C ILE A 249 -15.24 -13.45 -27.52
N GLY A 250 -16.21 -12.60 -27.81
CA GLY A 250 -16.46 -12.04 -29.11
C GLY A 250 -16.50 -10.53 -29.13
N ARG A 251 -16.24 -9.94 -30.30
CA ARG A 251 -16.38 -8.49 -30.50
C ARG A 251 -17.84 -8.08 -30.71
N GLN A 252 -18.69 -9.02 -31.09
CA GLN A 252 -20.13 -8.83 -31.34
C GLN A 252 -20.93 -9.79 -30.47
N MET A 253 -22.14 -9.39 -30.10
CA MET A 253 -23.04 -10.17 -29.28
C MET A 253 -24.04 -10.91 -30.18
N GLU A 254 -23.56 -11.99 -30.84
CA GLU A 254 -24.32 -12.78 -31.77
C GLU A 254 -24.71 -14.15 -31.21
N ALA A 255 -25.71 -14.82 -31.83
CA ALA A 255 -26.12 -16.18 -31.45
C ALA A 255 -24.99 -17.19 -31.66
N THR A 256 -24.14 -17.01 -32.68
CA THR A 256 -22.94 -17.80 -32.96
C THR A 256 -22.01 -17.90 -31.75
N LEU A 257 -21.81 -16.81 -30.99
CA LEU A 257 -21.00 -16.79 -29.77
C LEU A 257 -21.55 -17.75 -28.70
N VAL A 258 -22.88 -17.81 -28.56
CA VAL A 258 -23.56 -18.73 -27.64
C VAL A 258 -23.45 -20.18 -28.12
N VAL A 259 -23.69 -20.42 -29.41
CA VAL A 259 -23.58 -21.75 -30.02
C VAL A 259 -22.17 -22.33 -29.86
N GLU A 260 -21.14 -21.53 -30.11
CA GLU A 260 -19.74 -21.93 -29.89
C GLU A 260 -19.44 -22.26 -28.42
N THR A 261 -20.01 -21.48 -27.48
CA THR A 261 -19.86 -21.72 -26.05
C THR A 261 -20.53 -23.03 -25.63
N ILE A 262 -21.75 -23.32 -26.16
CA ILE A 262 -22.47 -24.56 -25.87
C ILE A 262 -21.69 -25.76 -26.44
N ASN A 263 -21.23 -25.68 -27.69
CA ASN A 263 -20.46 -26.74 -28.33
C ASN A 263 -19.18 -27.06 -27.53
N GLN A 264 -18.44 -26.04 -27.10
CA GLN A 264 -17.28 -26.21 -26.25
C GLN A 264 -17.63 -26.90 -24.92
N ALA A 265 -18.74 -26.55 -24.30
CA ALA A 265 -19.17 -27.21 -23.08
C ALA A 265 -19.53 -28.68 -23.31
N LEU A 266 -20.23 -28.99 -24.41
CA LEU A 266 -20.64 -30.35 -24.75
C LEU A 266 -19.47 -31.26 -25.15
N GLU A 267 -18.38 -30.68 -25.66
CA GLU A 267 -17.16 -31.41 -26.02
C GLU A 267 -16.42 -31.96 -24.81
N TYR A 268 -16.33 -31.15 -23.73
CA TYR A 268 -15.48 -31.48 -22.56
C TYR A 268 -16.26 -31.92 -21.33
N HIS A 269 -17.60 -31.75 -21.32
CA HIS A 269 -18.42 -32.01 -20.12
C HIS A 269 -19.66 -32.84 -20.45
N GLN A 270 -20.09 -33.60 -19.46
CA GLN A 270 -21.32 -34.36 -19.57
C GLN A 270 -22.53 -33.43 -19.73
N LYS A 271 -23.36 -33.64 -20.72
CA LYS A 271 -24.53 -32.84 -21.04
C LYS A 271 -25.46 -32.64 -19.84
N PRO A 272 -26.06 -31.46 -19.67
CA PRO A 272 -27.04 -31.19 -18.61
C PRO A 272 -28.42 -31.72 -18.98
N GLN A 273 -29.30 -31.78 -17.98
CA GLN A 273 -30.73 -31.98 -18.21
C GLN A 273 -31.42 -30.67 -18.63
N TYR A 274 -30.95 -29.56 -18.10
CA TYR A 274 -31.49 -28.24 -18.38
C TYR A 274 -30.39 -27.25 -18.69
N PHE A 275 -30.60 -26.53 -19.79
CA PHE A 275 -29.86 -25.30 -20.08
C PHE A 275 -30.70 -24.13 -19.71
N HIS A 276 -30.21 -23.25 -18.81
CA HIS A 276 -30.96 -22.13 -18.26
C HIS A 276 -30.28 -20.81 -18.64
N SER A 277 -31.03 -19.94 -19.32
CA SER A 277 -30.58 -18.61 -19.74
C SER A 277 -31.62 -17.52 -19.44
N ASP A 278 -31.27 -16.29 -19.71
CA ASP A 278 -32.26 -15.22 -19.87
C ASP A 278 -33.00 -15.37 -21.22
N MET A 279 -33.95 -14.45 -21.48
CA MET A 279 -34.71 -14.42 -22.73
C MET A 279 -34.09 -13.48 -23.78
N GLY A 280 -32.78 -13.27 -23.73
CA GLY A 280 -32.07 -12.50 -24.76
C GLY A 280 -32.22 -13.11 -26.14
N SER A 281 -32.22 -12.28 -27.18
CA SER A 281 -32.37 -12.74 -28.61
C SER A 281 -31.28 -13.73 -28.97
N GLN A 282 -30.12 -13.67 -28.36
CA GLN A 282 -28.98 -14.58 -28.57
C GLN A 282 -29.29 -16.01 -28.11
N TYR A 283 -30.13 -16.17 -27.07
CA TYR A 283 -30.55 -17.47 -26.54
C TYR A 283 -31.83 -18.00 -27.16
N THR A 284 -32.71 -17.11 -27.62
CA THR A 284 -34.03 -17.47 -28.17
C THR A 284 -33.99 -17.70 -29.70
N GLY A 285 -32.82 -17.58 -30.29
CA GLY A 285 -32.60 -17.80 -31.72
C GLY A 285 -32.71 -19.29 -32.11
N ASN A 286 -33.18 -19.56 -33.33
CA ASN A 286 -33.40 -20.92 -33.83
C ASN A 286 -32.13 -21.79 -33.77
N GLU A 287 -30.93 -21.22 -33.95
CA GLU A 287 -29.66 -21.94 -33.89
C GLU A 287 -29.41 -22.57 -32.50
N VAL A 288 -29.69 -21.84 -31.43
CA VAL A 288 -29.51 -22.33 -30.07
C VAL A 288 -30.58 -23.35 -29.73
N GLU A 289 -31.83 -23.08 -30.07
CA GLU A 289 -32.94 -24.03 -29.82
C GLU A 289 -32.71 -25.36 -30.57
N THR A 290 -32.37 -25.33 -31.88
CA THR A 290 -32.06 -26.51 -32.65
C THR A 290 -30.88 -27.30 -32.08
N LEU A 291 -29.84 -26.61 -31.60
CA LEU A 291 -28.69 -27.24 -30.98
C LEU A 291 -29.08 -27.97 -29.70
N LEU A 292 -29.84 -27.32 -28.81
CA LEU A 292 -30.31 -27.92 -27.54
C LEU A 292 -31.22 -29.11 -27.77
N GLU A 293 -32.17 -28.99 -28.73
CA GLU A 293 -33.08 -30.09 -29.15
C GLU A 293 -32.30 -31.30 -29.67
N ARG A 294 -31.33 -31.08 -30.56
CA ARG A 294 -30.47 -32.16 -31.10
C ARG A 294 -29.77 -32.95 -29.98
N HIS A 295 -29.36 -32.27 -28.93
CA HIS A 295 -28.72 -32.89 -27.76
C HIS A 295 -29.70 -33.33 -26.66
N GLN A 296 -31.03 -33.18 -26.88
CA GLN A 296 -32.09 -33.52 -25.91
C GLN A 296 -31.92 -32.79 -24.56
N ILE A 297 -31.55 -31.52 -24.64
CA ILE A 297 -31.38 -30.63 -23.50
C ILE A 297 -32.62 -29.72 -23.42
N SER A 298 -33.33 -29.72 -22.29
CA SER A 298 -34.47 -28.85 -22.11
C SER A 298 -34.04 -27.41 -21.84
N HIS A 299 -34.53 -26.47 -22.67
CA HIS A 299 -34.26 -25.05 -22.46
C HIS A 299 -35.21 -24.48 -21.41
N SER A 300 -34.61 -23.86 -20.37
CA SER A 300 -35.33 -23.20 -19.26
C SER A 300 -34.98 -21.71 -19.25
N TYR A 301 -35.94 -20.88 -19.02
CA TYR A 301 -35.75 -19.43 -19.06
C TYR A 301 -35.94 -18.75 -17.73
N SER A 302 -35.10 -17.75 -17.43
CA SER A 302 -35.32 -16.85 -16.30
C SER A 302 -36.50 -15.96 -16.58
N LYS A 303 -37.33 -15.73 -15.57
CA LYS A 303 -38.38 -14.73 -15.67
C LYS A 303 -37.75 -13.33 -15.73
N GLN A 304 -38.19 -12.53 -16.70
CA GLN A 304 -37.65 -11.19 -16.87
C GLN A 304 -37.92 -10.33 -15.62
N GLY A 305 -36.89 -9.61 -15.16
CA GLY A 305 -36.97 -8.83 -13.93
C GLY A 305 -36.76 -9.62 -12.62
N TYR A 306 -36.53 -10.96 -12.72
CA TYR A 306 -36.21 -11.80 -11.56
C TYR A 306 -34.73 -12.23 -11.58
N PRO A 307 -33.79 -11.40 -11.11
CA PRO A 307 -32.36 -11.71 -11.17
C PRO A 307 -31.96 -12.96 -10.35
N TYR A 308 -32.83 -13.39 -9.43
CA TYR A 308 -32.57 -14.58 -8.61
C TYR A 308 -32.63 -15.89 -9.42
N ASP A 309 -33.33 -15.90 -10.55
CA ASP A 309 -33.49 -17.10 -11.37
C ASP A 309 -32.17 -17.53 -12.01
N ASN A 310 -31.26 -16.60 -12.36
CA ASN A 310 -29.91 -16.87 -12.88
C ASN A 310 -28.77 -16.44 -11.95
N GLY A 311 -29.07 -16.24 -10.66
CA GLY A 311 -28.16 -15.70 -9.64
C GLY A 311 -26.74 -16.30 -9.59
N PRO A 312 -26.53 -17.62 -9.73
CA PRO A 312 -25.19 -18.20 -9.68
C PRO A 312 -24.23 -17.70 -10.76
N ILE A 313 -24.67 -17.55 -12.02
CA ILE A 313 -23.81 -17.04 -13.09
C ILE A 313 -23.65 -15.52 -13.02
N GLU A 314 -24.70 -14.80 -12.64
CA GLU A 314 -24.63 -13.36 -12.37
C GLU A 314 -23.62 -13.07 -11.24
N ALA A 315 -23.59 -13.91 -10.20
CA ALA A 315 -22.61 -13.81 -9.12
C ALA A 315 -21.17 -14.05 -9.66
N PHE A 316 -20.98 -15.04 -10.54
CA PHE A 316 -19.70 -15.26 -11.20
C PHE A 316 -19.27 -14.03 -12.01
N HIS A 317 -20.14 -13.49 -12.86
CA HIS A 317 -19.82 -12.29 -13.66
C HIS A 317 -19.50 -11.08 -12.78
N SER A 318 -20.22 -10.92 -11.68
CA SER A 318 -19.94 -9.87 -10.70
C SER A 318 -18.56 -10.04 -10.05
N LEU A 319 -18.15 -11.28 -9.75
CA LEU A 319 -16.82 -11.57 -9.22
C LEU A 319 -15.73 -11.32 -10.26
N LEU A 320 -15.90 -11.84 -11.48
CA LEU A 320 -14.99 -11.61 -12.61
C LEU A 320 -14.70 -10.11 -12.79
N LYS A 321 -15.75 -9.30 -12.84
CA LYS A 321 -15.60 -7.85 -13.01
C LYS A 321 -14.90 -7.18 -11.83
N ARG A 322 -15.27 -7.51 -10.60
CA ARG A 322 -14.74 -6.86 -9.40
C ARG A 322 -13.36 -7.34 -9.00
N GLU A 323 -13.07 -8.63 -9.18
CA GLU A 323 -11.78 -9.21 -8.80
C GLU A 323 -10.72 -9.02 -9.89
N PHE A 324 -11.13 -8.91 -11.16
CA PHE A 324 -10.22 -8.92 -12.28
C PHE A 324 -10.43 -7.77 -13.27
N ALA A 325 -11.58 -7.71 -13.98
CA ALA A 325 -11.71 -6.85 -15.16
C ALA A 325 -11.58 -5.35 -14.84
N PHE A 326 -12.18 -4.87 -13.73
CA PHE A 326 -12.11 -3.46 -13.33
C PHE A 326 -10.74 -3.02 -12.79
N GLN A 327 -9.85 -3.97 -12.57
CA GLN A 327 -8.51 -3.70 -12.04
C GLN A 327 -7.42 -3.95 -13.09
N THR A 328 -7.82 -4.37 -14.29
CA THR A 328 -6.88 -4.78 -15.36
C THR A 328 -7.05 -3.85 -16.56
N THR A 329 -5.94 -3.32 -17.04
CA THR A 329 -5.88 -2.64 -18.33
C THR A 329 -5.39 -3.65 -19.37
N PHE A 330 -6.12 -3.79 -20.48
CA PHE A 330 -5.80 -4.72 -21.55
C PHE A 330 -5.10 -4.00 -22.69
N SER A 331 -4.01 -4.60 -23.20
CA SER A 331 -3.24 -4.03 -24.31
C SER A 331 -3.98 -4.16 -25.65
N ASN A 332 -4.62 -5.32 -25.87
CA ASN A 332 -5.36 -5.67 -27.07
C ASN A 332 -6.39 -6.77 -26.77
N PHE A 333 -7.11 -7.22 -27.79
CA PHE A 333 -8.13 -8.25 -27.66
C PHE A 333 -7.55 -9.61 -27.24
N GLU A 334 -6.41 -9.99 -27.78
CA GLU A 334 -5.71 -11.24 -27.47
C GLU A 334 -5.24 -11.28 -26.00
N ASP A 335 -4.70 -10.16 -25.49
CA ASP A 335 -4.32 -10.00 -24.09
C ASP A 335 -5.54 -10.16 -23.16
N LEU A 336 -6.68 -9.55 -23.53
CA LEU A 336 -7.94 -9.71 -22.78
C LEU A 336 -8.38 -11.18 -22.76
N VAL A 337 -8.35 -11.88 -23.89
CA VAL A 337 -8.72 -13.30 -23.98
C VAL A 337 -7.83 -14.16 -23.11
N ILE A 338 -6.51 -14.01 -23.22
CA ILE A 338 -5.53 -14.78 -22.43
C ILE A 338 -5.70 -14.55 -20.95
N ARG A 339 -5.77 -13.30 -20.52
CA ARG A 339 -5.90 -12.97 -19.09
C ARG A 339 -7.24 -13.39 -18.50
N THR A 340 -8.33 -13.29 -19.28
CA THR A 340 -9.65 -13.78 -18.85
C THR A 340 -9.64 -15.30 -18.72
N SER A 341 -8.99 -16.02 -19.64
CA SER A 341 -8.79 -17.47 -19.57
C SER A 341 -8.04 -17.86 -18.29
N ASN A 342 -6.93 -17.16 -17.98
CA ASN A 342 -6.15 -17.40 -16.78
C ASN A 342 -6.97 -17.13 -15.49
N TYR A 343 -7.78 -16.06 -15.48
CA TYR A 343 -8.66 -15.79 -14.35
C TYR A 343 -9.72 -16.88 -14.15
N ILE A 344 -10.36 -17.36 -15.24
CA ILE A 344 -11.37 -18.42 -15.17
C ILE A 344 -10.73 -19.73 -14.70
N SER A 345 -9.53 -20.07 -15.20
CA SER A 345 -8.78 -21.23 -14.73
C SER A 345 -8.51 -21.14 -13.22
N TRP A 346 -7.98 -20.02 -12.75
CA TRP A 346 -7.77 -19.78 -11.32
C TRP A 346 -9.09 -19.80 -10.52
N PHE A 347 -10.17 -19.22 -11.05
CA PHE A 347 -11.48 -19.24 -10.41
C PHE A 347 -12.00 -20.67 -10.19
N ASN A 348 -11.77 -21.56 -11.16
CA ASN A 348 -12.20 -22.95 -11.11
C ASN A 348 -11.36 -23.80 -10.16
N SER A 349 -10.01 -23.62 -10.14
CA SER A 349 -9.09 -24.52 -9.45
C SER A 349 -8.62 -23.98 -8.09
N ASP A 350 -8.24 -22.71 -8.02
CA ASP A 350 -7.46 -22.20 -6.88
C ASP A 350 -8.23 -21.22 -5.99
N ARG A 351 -9.30 -20.61 -6.53
CA ARG A 351 -10.05 -19.60 -5.80
C ARG A 351 -10.72 -20.18 -4.55
N ILE A 352 -10.29 -19.69 -3.38
CA ILE A 352 -10.91 -20.07 -2.12
C ILE A 352 -12.34 -19.51 -2.03
N ARG A 353 -13.29 -20.43 -1.87
CA ARG A 353 -14.69 -20.12 -1.61
C ARG A 353 -14.90 -20.16 -0.09
N THR A 354 -15.33 -19.04 0.49
CA THR A 354 -15.80 -19.01 1.87
C THR A 354 -17.28 -19.32 1.83
N SER A 355 -17.69 -20.48 2.33
CA SER A 355 -19.09 -20.69 2.68
C SER A 355 -19.48 -19.63 3.71
N VAL A 356 -20.47 -18.83 3.39
CA VAL A 356 -21.18 -17.97 4.35
C VAL A 356 -22.15 -18.82 5.11
#